data_42f343e0e0beae0edc7fa0c3cb0b29bf
#
_entry.id   42f343e0e0beae0edc7fa0c3cb0b29bf
#
_cell.length_a   1.000
_cell.length_b   1.000
_cell.length_c   1.000
_cell.angle_alpha   90.00
_cell.angle_beta   90.00
_cell.angle_gamma   90.00
#
_symmetry.space_group_name_H-M   'P 1'
#
loop_
_entity.id
_entity.type
_entity.pdbx_description
1 polymer ?
#
loop_
_entity_poly.entity_id
_entity_poly.type
_entity_poly.pdbx_seq_one_letter_code
_entity_poly.pdbx_strand_id
1 'polypeptide(L)'
;SVQSDDRIINQKPKTVDRVKTWGFVAKVSIVGHLFALFGFLMDMFDTYGSVREDLPALIFWVLPALVISFYLNYKVKKAKDQIIRFRKYNREIGNNTVIPTADLAAITAKPIDFTINDLLNMIEKDYYRQARIVENGELFILDSNTYKLYKEEMLRDPKERYEELEEKESNALVEEYLS
;
A
#
# COMPACT_ATOMS: atom_id res chain seq x y z
N SER A 1 2.61 2.65 22.25
CA SER A 1 1.54 2.41 21.28
C SER A 1 2.11 1.71 20.05
N VAL A 2 1.33 0.83 19.42
CA VAL A 2 1.73 0.06 18.20
C VAL A 2 2.17 1.00 17.08
N GLN A 3 1.54 2.17 16.94
CA GLN A 3 1.86 3.16 15.92
C GLN A 3 3.25 3.79 16.05
N SER A 4 3.82 3.82 17.22
CA SER A 4 5.14 4.41 17.48
C SER A 4 6.29 3.40 17.42
N ASP A 5 5.99 2.11 17.30
CA ASP A 5 7.00 1.07 17.21
C ASP A 5 7.43 0.80 15.76
N ASP A 6 8.57 1.39 15.36
CA ASP A 6 9.16 1.20 14.03
C ASP A 6 9.54 -0.27 13.71
N ARG A 7 9.54 -1.16 14.72
CA ARG A 7 9.75 -2.60 14.50
C ARG A 7 8.51 -3.26 13.90
N ILE A 8 7.32 -2.69 14.11
CA ILE A 8 6.04 -3.21 13.66
C ILE A 8 5.58 -2.45 12.40
N ILE A 9 5.48 -1.12 12.49
CA ILE A 9 5.05 -0.25 11.40
C ILE A 9 6.21 0.65 11.00
N ASN A 10 6.66 0.54 9.75
CA ASN A 10 7.69 1.39 9.20
C ASN A 10 7.12 2.76 8.84
N GLN A 11 7.33 3.76 9.67
CA GLN A 11 6.83 5.13 9.47
C GLN A 11 7.43 5.82 8.22
N LYS A 12 8.63 5.39 7.80
CA LYS A 12 9.33 5.95 6.62
C LYS A 12 9.82 4.85 5.69
N PRO A 13 8.91 4.11 5.03
CA PRO A 13 9.34 3.09 4.08
C PRO A 13 10.12 3.75 2.92
N LYS A 14 11.16 3.08 2.44
CA LYS A 14 12.04 3.56 1.34
C LYS A 14 11.27 4.01 0.10
N THR A 15 10.07 3.49 -0.08
CA THR A 15 9.16 3.87 -1.18
C THR A 15 8.77 5.34 -1.13
N VAL A 16 8.65 5.94 0.06
CA VAL A 16 8.25 7.36 0.21
C VAL A 16 9.29 8.29 -0.40
N ASP A 17 10.56 8.08 -0.09
CA ASP A 17 11.66 8.91 -0.61
C ASP A 17 11.83 8.70 -2.12
N ARG A 18 11.77 7.44 -2.57
CA ARG A 18 11.80 7.13 -4.00
C ARG A 18 10.68 7.82 -4.77
N VAL A 19 9.45 7.83 -4.25
CA VAL A 19 8.30 8.48 -4.89
C VAL A 19 8.48 10.00 -5.00
N LYS A 20 9.09 10.65 -4.02
CA LYS A 20 9.41 12.08 -4.11
C LYS A 20 10.40 12.37 -5.23
N THR A 21 11.53 11.67 -5.25
CA THR A 21 12.60 11.86 -6.25
C THR A 21 12.11 11.52 -7.66
N TRP A 22 11.56 10.33 -7.84
CA TRP A 22 11.06 9.90 -9.16
C TRP A 22 9.85 10.70 -9.64
N GLY A 23 9.03 11.21 -8.70
CA GLY A 23 7.91 12.09 -9.04
C GLY A 23 8.37 13.43 -9.63
N PHE A 24 9.46 13.99 -9.14
CA PHE A 24 10.06 15.18 -9.71
C PHE A 24 10.69 14.88 -11.09
N VAL A 25 11.53 13.85 -11.18
CA VAL A 25 12.17 13.42 -12.43
C VAL A 25 11.15 13.14 -13.52
N ALA A 26 10.07 12.42 -13.19
CA ALA A 26 9.02 12.10 -14.17
C ALA A 26 8.31 13.33 -14.71
N LYS A 27 8.05 14.35 -13.87
CA LYS A 27 7.44 15.62 -14.32
C LYS A 27 8.36 16.42 -15.21
N VAL A 28 9.63 16.58 -14.80
CA VAL A 28 10.64 17.31 -15.57
C VAL A 28 10.86 16.62 -16.92
N SER A 29 10.90 15.28 -16.93
CA SER A 29 11.04 14.49 -18.14
C SER A 29 9.88 14.72 -19.12
N ILE A 30 8.62 14.71 -18.67
CA ILE A 30 7.47 15.00 -19.55
C ILE A 30 7.57 16.41 -20.14
N VAL A 31 7.83 17.41 -19.31
CA VAL A 31 7.93 18.79 -19.77
C VAL A 31 9.05 18.92 -20.80
N GLY A 32 10.23 18.34 -20.53
CA GLY A 32 11.35 18.36 -21.45
C GLY A 32 11.05 17.71 -22.82
N HIS A 33 10.39 16.54 -22.79
CA HIS A 33 10.03 15.85 -24.04
C HIS A 33 8.91 16.57 -24.82
N LEU A 34 7.97 17.23 -24.11
CA LEU A 34 6.96 18.05 -24.79
C LEU A 34 7.58 19.28 -25.45
N PHE A 35 8.56 19.92 -24.82
CA PHE A 35 9.33 21.01 -25.44
C PHE A 35 10.13 20.52 -26.66
N ALA A 36 10.78 19.36 -26.55
CA ALA A 36 11.49 18.75 -27.68
C ALA A 36 10.55 18.42 -28.86
N LEU A 37 9.36 17.87 -28.56
CA LEU A 37 8.33 17.61 -29.58
C LEU A 37 7.84 18.90 -30.22
N PHE A 38 7.58 19.94 -29.42
CA PHE A 38 7.16 21.25 -29.91
C PHE A 38 8.24 21.87 -30.81
N GLY A 39 9.52 21.85 -30.39
CA GLY A 39 10.64 22.33 -31.20
C GLY A 39 10.74 21.60 -32.54
N PHE A 40 10.62 20.27 -32.51
CA PHE A 40 10.58 19.44 -33.72
C PHE A 40 9.43 19.81 -34.66
N LEU A 41 8.21 20.04 -34.12
CA LEU A 41 7.06 20.44 -34.91
C LEU A 41 7.28 21.82 -35.55
N MET A 42 7.84 22.78 -34.81
CA MET A 42 8.13 24.12 -35.34
C MET A 42 9.16 24.03 -36.47
N ASP A 43 10.22 23.25 -36.33
CA ASP A 43 11.25 23.04 -37.36
C ASP A 43 10.64 22.40 -38.61
N MET A 44 9.72 21.46 -38.44
CA MET A 44 9.00 20.81 -39.54
C MET A 44 8.11 21.81 -40.34
N PHE A 45 7.58 22.85 -39.69
CA PHE A 45 6.77 23.87 -40.38
C PHE A 45 7.63 24.94 -41.06
N ASP A 46 8.85 25.19 -40.58
CA ASP A 46 9.68 26.30 -41.05
C ASP A 46 10.54 25.88 -42.27
N THR A 47 10.88 24.59 -42.41
CA THR A 47 11.78 24.09 -43.44
C THR A 47 11.10 23.05 -44.34
N TYR A 48 10.62 23.43 -45.50
CA TYR A 48 9.93 22.61 -46.51
C TYR A 48 10.75 21.39 -47.03
N GLY A 49 11.91 21.06 -46.47
CA GLY A 49 12.82 20.02 -46.95
C GLY A 49 13.29 18.97 -45.94
N SER A 50 13.21 19.24 -44.63
CA SER A 50 13.85 18.40 -43.59
C SER A 50 12.98 17.30 -42.99
N VAL A 51 11.68 17.31 -43.23
CA VAL A 51 10.72 16.33 -42.66
C VAL A 51 11.17 14.89 -42.82
N ARG A 52 11.76 14.56 -43.95
CA ARG A 52 12.20 13.20 -44.29
C ARG A 52 13.46 12.78 -43.50
N GLU A 53 14.32 13.74 -43.19
CA GLU A 53 15.58 13.46 -42.48
C GLU A 53 15.34 13.39 -40.96
N ASP A 54 14.42 14.18 -40.42
CA ASP A 54 14.13 14.28 -38.99
C ASP A 54 13.08 13.26 -38.46
N LEU A 55 12.24 12.73 -39.37
CA LEU A 55 11.23 11.72 -39.05
C LEU A 55 11.78 10.48 -38.30
N PRO A 56 12.93 9.90 -38.70
CA PRO A 56 13.53 8.79 -37.95
C PRO A 56 13.89 9.16 -36.50
N ALA A 57 14.43 10.35 -36.25
CA ALA A 57 14.77 10.84 -34.91
C ALA A 57 13.53 10.99 -34.06
N LEU A 58 12.43 11.50 -34.60
CA LEU A 58 11.13 11.57 -33.90
C LEU A 58 10.64 10.19 -33.48
N ILE A 59 10.61 9.24 -34.42
CA ILE A 59 10.05 7.89 -34.19
C ILE A 59 10.91 7.10 -33.24
N PHE A 60 12.23 7.13 -33.36
CA PHE A 60 13.13 6.27 -32.58
C PHE A 60 13.58 6.86 -31.26
N TRP A 61 13.55 8.18 -31.08
CA TRP A 61 14.03 8.83 -29.85
C TRP A 61 12.93 9.54 -29.08
N VAL A 62 12.15 10.41 -29.71
CA VAL A 62 11.20 11.26 -29.01
C VAL A 62 9.96 10.47 -28.55
N LEU A 63 9.36 9.69 -29.43
CA LEU A 63 8.14 8.93 -29.08
C LEU A 63 8.39 7.86 -28.01
N PRO A 64 9.44 7.02 -28.08
CA PRO A 64 9.73 6.06 -27.01
C PRO A 64 10.02 6.74 -25.68
N ALA A 65 10.77 7.85 -25.68
CA ALA A 65 11.06 8.61 -24.47
C ALA A 65 9.80 9.20 -23.81
N LEU A 66 8.85 9.69 -24.61
CA LEU A 66 7.53 10.11 -24.12
C LEU A 66 6.76 8.95 -23.48
N VAL A 67 6.69 7.79 -24.14
CA VAL A 67 6.00 6.60 -23.60
C VAL A 67 6.61 6.19 -22.26
N ILE A 68 7.93 6.15 -22.15
CA ILE A 68 8.64 5.86 -20.90
C ILE A 68 8.29 6.91 -19.82
N SER A 69 8.27 8.19 -20.17
CA SER A 69 7.94 9.27 -19.23
C SER A 69 6.50 9.16 -18.71
N PHE A 70 5.53 8.81 -19.55
CA PHE A 70 4.15 8.55 -19.13
C PHE A 70 4.05 7.32 -18.25
N TYR A 71 4.75 6.24 -18.58
CA TYR A 71 4.80 5.04 -17.77
C TYR A 71 5.37 5.31 -16.37
N LEU A 72 6.47 6.07 -16.28
CA LEU A 72 7.05 6.47 -15.00
C LEU A 72 6.07 7.30 -14.16
N ASN A 73 5.36 8.26 -14.79
CA ASN A 73 4.31 9.03 -14.09
C ASN A 73 3.19 8.15 -13.56
N TYR A 74 2.72 7.19 -14.35
CA TYR A 74 1.72 6.22 -13.91
C TYR A 74 2.20 5.43 -12.68
N LYS A 75 3.42 4.91 -12.72
CA LYS A 75 4.04 4.17 -11.59
C LYS A 75 4.15 5.05 -10.33
N VAL A 76 4.60 6.28 -10.49
CA VAL A 76 4.70 7.25 -9.38
C VAL A 76 3.33 7.57 -8.80
N LYS A 77 2.31 7.78 -9.63
CA LYS A 77 0.92 8.02 -9.18
C LYS A 77 0.41 6.82 -8.37
N LYS A 78 0.55 5.60 -8.89
CA LYS A 78 0.15 4.37 -8.20
C LYS A 78 0.82 4.23 -6.82
N ALA A 79 2.11 4.54 -6.75
CA ALA A 79 2.85 4.49 -5.48
C ALA A 79 2.41 5.58 -4.48
N LYS A 80 2.08 6.80 -4.96
CA LYS A 80 1.48 7.86 -4.12
C LYS A 80 0.14 7.45 -3.54
N ASP A 81 -0.73 6.88 -4.36
CA ASP A 81 -2.04 6.41 -3.93
C ASP A 81 -1.90 5.30 -2.87
N GLN A 82 -0.90 4.42 -2.99
CA GLN A 82 -0.58 3.42 -1.97
C GLN A 82 -0.14 4.06 -0.64
N ILE A 83 0.71 5.08 -0.68
CA ILE A 83 1.12 5.82 0.52
C ILE A 83 -0.07 6.51 1.21
N ILE A 84 -1.01 7.05 0.44
CA ILE A 84 -2.23 7.66 0.97
C ILE A 84 -3.08 6.60 1.68
N ARG A 85 -3.26 5.41 1.08
CA ARG A 85 -3.99 4.30 1.72
C ARG A 85 -3.28 3.81 2.97
N PHE A 86 -1.96 3.65 2.94
CA PHE A 86 -1.16 3.30 4.12
C PHE A 86 -1.42 4.24 5.30
N ARG A 87 -1.48 5.55 5.06
CA ARG A 87 -1.81 6.53 6.12
C ARG A 87 -3.24 6.37 6.64
N LYS A 88 -4.19 6.04 5.76
CA LYS A 88 -5.58 5.78 6.16
C LYS A 88 -5.65 4.52 7.01
N TYR A 89 -5.02 3.42 6.57
CA TYR A 89 -4.95 2.18 7.34
C TYR A 89 -4.35 2.41 8.72
N ASN A 90 -3.21 3.11 8.82
CA ASN A 90 -2.59 3.39 10.11
C ASN A 90 -3.48 4.21 11.04
N ARG A 91 -4.31 5.10 10.51
CA ARG A 91 -5.27 5.86 11.32
C ARG A 91 -6.35 4.94 11.90
N GLU A 92 -6.87 4.02 11.11
CA GLU A 92 -7.87 3.05 11.55
C GLU A 92 -7.30 2.04 12.53
N ILE A 93 -6.12 1.53 12.24
CA ILE A 93 -5.38 0.62 13.11
C ILE A 93 -5.23 1.22 14.52
N GLY A 94 -4.85 2.49 14.63
CA GLY A 94 -4.67 3.15 15.92
C GLY A 94 -3.72 2.38 16.83
N ASN A 95 -4.23 1.88 17.94
CA ASN A 95 -3.49 1.04 18.90
C ASN A 95 -3.88 -0.44 18.84
N ASN A 96 -4.74 -0.83 17.93
CA ASN A 96 -5.18 -2.22 17.79
C ASN A 96 -4.09 -3.06 17.11
N THR A 97 -3.93 -4.29 17.57
CA THR A 97 -3.00 -5.27 16.99
C THR A 97 -3.69 -6.25 16.06
N VAL A 98 -5.01 -6.36 16.15
CA VAL A 98 -5.87 -7.19 15.29
C VAL A 98 -6.98 -6.32 14.74
N ILE A 99 -7.16 -6.31 13.43
CA ILE A 99 -8.16 -5.50 12.76
C ILE A 99 -8.85 -6.33 11.67
N PRO A 100 -10.18 -6.30 11.57
CA PRO A 100 -10.90 -6.87 10.44
C PRO A 100 -10.48 -6.20 9.14
N THR A 101 -10.17 -6.98 8.12
CA THR A 101 -9.80 -6.46 6.79
C THR A 101 -10.95 -5.67 6.17
N ALA A 102 -12.19 -6.03 6.52
CA ALA A 102 -13.40 -5.32 6.09
C ALA A 102 -13.41 -3.85 6.54
N ASP A 103 -12.93 -3.55 7.76
CA ASP A 103 -12.85 -2.18 8.27
C ASP A 103 -11.84 -1.35 7.48
N LEU A 104 -10.68 -1.95 7.16
CA LEU A 104 -9.66 -1.33 6.32
C LEU A 104 -10.15 -1.11 4.88
N ALA A 105 -10.98 -2.00 4.36
CA ALA A 105 -11.62 -1.86 3.06
C ALA A 105 -12.62 -0.69 3.07
N ALA A 106 -13.43 -0.59 4.10
CA ALA A 106 -14.45 0.44 4.26
C ALA A 106 -13.87 1.85 4.25
N ILE A 107 -12.81 2.12 5.03
CA ILE A 107 -12.18 3.46 5.11
C ILE A 107 -11.52 3.92 3.82
N THR A 108 -11.17 3.00 2.93
CA THR A 108 -10.57 3.30 1.63
C THR A 108 -11.59 3.26 0.50
N ALA A 109 -12.83 2.84 0.77
CA ALA A 109 -13.89 2.58 -0.22
C ALA A 109 -13.39 1.66 -1.35
N LYS A 110 -12.70 0.58 -0.98
CA LYS A 110 -12.16 -0.42 -1.91
C LYS A 110 -12.76 -1.80 -1.62
N PRO A 111 -12.86 -2.68 -2.64
CA PRO A 111 -13.23 -4.07 -2.42
C PRO A 111 -12.27 -4.77 -1.44
N ILE A 112 -12.77 -5.76 -0.70
CA ILE A 112 -11.98 -6.54 0.26
C ILE A 112 -10.78 -7.20 -0.43
N ASP A 113 -10.98 -7.85 -1.57
CA ASP A 113 -9.90 -8.50 -2.33
C ASP A 113 -8.79 -7.52 -2.74
N PHE A 114 -9.17 -6.30 -3.15
CA PHE A 114 -8.19 -5.25 -3.43
C PHE A 114 -7.41 -4.89 -2.16
N THR A 115 -8.09 -4.76 -1.03
CA THR A 115 -7.47 -4.38 0.25
C THR A 115 -6.51 -5.45 0.75
N ILE A 116 -6.89 -6.73 0.66
CA ILE A 116 -6.00 -7.87 0.97
C ILE A 116 -4.72 -7.80 0.13
N ASN A 117 -4.86 -7.67 -1.20
CA ASN A 117 -3.71 -7.59 -2.10
C ASN A 117 -2.84 -6.34 -1.84
N ASP A 118 -3.46 -5.21 -1.50
CA ASP A 118 -2.74 -3.97 -1.16
C ASP A 118 -1.95 -4.12 0.15
N LEU A 119 -2.53 -4.75 1.17
CA LEU A 119 -1.88 -5.06 2.45
C LEU A 119 -0.72 -6.05 2.26
N LEU A 120 -0.91 -7.14 1.50
CA LEU A 120 0.15 -8.09 1.16
C LEU A 120 1.32 -7.39 0.47
N ASN A 121 1.04 -6.53 -0.50
CA ASN A 121 2.06 -5.73 -1.18
C ASN A 121 2.75 -4.72 -0.24
N MET A 122 2.03 -4.20 0.75
CA MET A 122 2.61 -3.34 1.78
C MET A 122 3.53 -4.11 2.73
N ILE A 123 3.17 -5.35 3.10
CA ILE A 123 4.04 -6.25 3.89
C ILE A 123 5.32 -6.53 3.11
N GLU A 124 5.22 -6.93 1.84
CA GLU A 124 6.35 -7.20 0.97
C GLU A 124 7.30 -6.00 0.81
N LYS A 125 6.74 -4.78 0.80
CA LYS A 125 7.50 -3.52 0.69
C LYS A 125 7.98 -2.95 2.02
N ASP A 126 7.93 -3.71 3.08
CA ASP A 126 8.42 -3.31 4.42
C ASP A 126 7.64 -2.12 5.04
N TYR A 127 6.35 -1.96 4.71
CA TYR A 127 5.48 -1.01 5.43
C TYR A 127 5.03 -1.58 6.77
N TYR A 128 4.71 -2.89 6.80
CA TYR A 128 4.32 -3.66 7.97
C TYR A 128 5.25 -4.85 8.13
N ARG A 129 6.17 -4.77 9.09
CA ARG A 129 7.30 -5.71 9.19
C ARG A 129 6.94 -7.07 9.75
N GLN A 130 5.97 -7.10 10.65
CA GLN A 130 5.60 -8.31 11.38
C GLN A 130 4.17 -8.77 11.08
N ALA A 131 3.46 -8.02 10.26
CA ALA A 131 2.06 -8.27 10.00
C ALA A 131 1.80 -9.58 9.25
N ARG A 132 0.61 -10.13 9.51
CA ARG A 132 0.07 -11.32 8.85
C ARG A 132 -1.39 -11.10 8.53
N ILE A 133 -1.84 -11.73 7.45
CA ILE A 133 -3.26 -11.84 7.13
C ILE A 133 -3.66 -13.28 7.36
N VAL A 134 -4.72 -13.50 8.11
CA VAL A 134 -5.22 -14.81 8.53
C VAL A 134 -6.72 -14.95 8.20
N GLU A 135 -7.29 -16.13 8.46
CA GLU A 135 -8.70 -16.43 8.20
C GLU A 135 -9.12 -16.12 6.75
N ASN A 136 -8.33 -16.64 5.79
CA ASN A 136 -8.57 -16.43 4.35
C ASN A 136 -8.69 -14.94 3.94
N GLY A 137 -8.11 -14.04 4.72
CA GLY A 137 -8.14 -12.62 4.43
C GLY A 137 -9.01 -11.78 5.36
N GLU A 138 -9.71 -12.40 6.32
CA GLU A 138 -10.65 -11.69 7.19
C GLU A 138 -9.97 -10.83 8.25
N LEU A 139 -8.85 -11.30 8.81
CA LEU A 139 -8.14 -10.59 9.88
C LEU A 139 -6.73 -10.18 9.47
N PHE A 140 -6.38 -8.95 9.82
CA PHE A 140 -5.05 -8.38 9.71
C PHE A 140 -4.42 -8.25 11.09
N ILE A 141 -3.35 -9.04 11.36
CA ILE A 141 -2.62 -9.05 12.62
C ILE A 141 -1.29 -8.34 12.41
N LEU A 142 -0.98 -7.34 13.25
CA LEU A 142 0.15 -6.44 13.07
C LEU A 142 1.48 -6.95 13.62
N ASP A 143 1.46 -7.71 14.71
CA ASP A 143 2.67 -8.12 15.39
C ASP A 143 2.77 -9.62 15.60
N SER A 144 4.01 -10.11 15.71
CA SER A 144 4.30 -11.54 15.83
C SER A 144 3.86 -12.13 17.15
N ASN A 145 3.76 -11.37 18.24
CA ASN A 145 3.33 -11.88 19.53
C ASN A 145 1.82 -12.13 19.52
N THR A 146 1.05 -11.16 19.04
CA THR A 146 -0.40 -11.32 18.83
C THR A 146 -0.69 -12.49 17.89
N TYR A 147 0.11 -12.67 16.82
CA TYR A 147 -0.05 -13.80 15.92
C TYR A 147 0.22 -15.13 16.59
N LYS A 148 1.21 -15.22 17.49
CA LYS A 148 1.48 -16.44 18.28
C LYS A 148 0.30 -16.77 19.18
N LEU A 149 -0.20 -15.79 19.92
CA LEU A 149 -1.37 -15.98 20.80
C LEU A 149 -2.60 -16.43 20.02
N TYR A 150 -2.86 -15.80 18.87
CA TYR A 150 -3.93 -16.20 17.95
C TYR A 150 -3.77 -17.66 17.50
N LYS A 151 -2.54 -18.06 17.11
CA LYS A 151 -2.26 -19.43 16.70
C LYS A 151 -2.41 -20.45 17.84
N GLU A 152 -1.95 -20.10 19.04
CA GLU A 152 -2.11 -20.93 20.24
C GLU A 152 -3.59 -21.13 20.55
N GLU A 153 -4.40 -20.07 20.50
CA GLU A 153 -5.85 -20.14 20.70
C GLU A 153 -6.55 -21.02 19.65
N MET A 154 -6.13 -20.92 18.38
CA MET A 154 -6.67 -21.76 17.31
C MET A 154 -6.28 -23.23 17.40
N LEU A 155 -5.14 -23.54 18.06
CA LEU A 155 -4.66 -24.90 18.26
C LEU A 155 -5.22 -25.56 19.54
N ARG A 156 -5.86 -24.78 20.42
CA ARG A 156 -6.55 -25.34 21.59
C ARG A 156 -7.70 -26.22 21.19
N ASP A 157 -7.91 -27.30 21.95
CA ASP A 157 -9.06 -28.17 21.75
C ASP A 157 -10.34 -27.34 21.94
N PRO A 158 -11.31 -27.45 21.03
CA PRO A 158 -12.60 -26.76 21.16
C PRO A 158 -13.28 -27.02 22.51
N LYS A 159 -13.12 -28.24 23.09
CA LYS A 159 -13.69 -28.57 24.41
C LYS A 159 -13.08 -27.75 25.54
N GLU A 160 -11.74 -27.64 25.57
CA GLU A 160 -11.05 -26.80 26.60
C GLU A 160 -11.48 -25.34 26.51
N ARG A 161 -11.73 -24.85 25.32
CA ARG A 161 -12.20 -23.49 25.08
C ARG A 161 -13.61 -23.26 25.59
N TYR A 162 -14.51 -24.20 25.40
CA TYR A 162 -15.88 -24.11 25.93
C TYR A 162 -15.89 -24.21 27.45
N GLU A 163 -15.12 -25.09 28.05
CA GLU A 163 -15.02 -25.24 29.51
C GLU A 163 -14.48 -23.96 30.18
N GLU A 164 -13.45 -23.30 29.61
CA GLU A 164 -12.93 -22.03 30.11
C GLU A 164 -13.96 -20.88 29.98
N LEU A 165 -14.77 -20.87 28.90
CA LEU A 165 -15.80 -19.85 28.73
C LEU A 165 -16.94 -20.02 29.74
N GLU A 166 -17.39 -21.26 29.98
CA GLU A 166 -18.42 -21.57 30.98
C GLU A 166 -17.93 -21.23 32.39
N GLU A 167 -16.66 -21.49 32.73
CA GLU A 167 -16.10 -21.13 34.02
C GLU A 167 -15.99 -19.61 34.20
N LYS A 168 -15.56 -18.86 33.17
CA LYS A 168 -15.51 -17.39 33.22
C LYS A 168 -16.88 -16.78 33.37
N GLU A 169 -17.87 -17.30 32.64
CA GLU A 169 -19.26 -16.81 32.72
C GLU A 169 -19.87 -17.07 34.09
N SER A 170 -19.62 -18.27 34.64
CA SER A 170 -20.03 -18.64 36.00
C SER A 170 -19.40 -17.71 37.05
N ASN A 171 -18.09 -17.45 36.96
CA ASN A 171 -17.38 -16.59 37.90
C ASN A 171 -17.85 -15.13 37.79
N ALA A 172 -18.13 -14.63 36.61
CA ALA A 172 -18.65 -13.27 36.38
C ALA A 172 -20.06 -13.10 37.00
N LEU A 173 -20.92 -14.13 36.86
CA LEU A 173 -22.23 -14.14 37.50
C LEU A 173 -22.14 -14.16 39.05
N VAL A 174 -21.19 -14.90 39.61
CA VAL A 174 -20.97 -14.93 41.07
C VAL A 174 -20.49 -13.58 41.58
N GLU A 175 -19.58 -12.89 40.88
CA GLU A 175 -19.12 -11.54 41.23
C GLU A 175 -20.24 -10.52 41.17
N GLU A 176 -21.14 -10.60 40.19
CA GLU A 176 -22.30 -9.72 40.04
C GLU A 176 -23.31 -9.92 41.18
N TYR A 177 -23.47 -11.15 41.69
CA TYR A 177 -24.34 -11.45 42.81
C TYR A 177 -23.78 -11.01 44.17
N LEU A 178 -22.47 -10.82 44.30
CA LEU A 178 -21.78 -10.46 45.52
C LEU A 178 -21.51 -8.95 45.65
N SER A 179 -21.78 -8.18 44.63
CA SER A 179 -21.59 -6.72 44.58
C SER A 179 -22.89 -5.97 44.93
#